data_b929e2a7dc9695ba1742525716430080
#
_entry.id   b929e2a7dc9695ba1742525716430080
#
_cell.length_a   1.000
_cell.length_b   1.000
_cell.length_c   1.000
_cell.angle_alpha   90.00
_cell.angle_beta   90.00
_cell.angle_gamma   90.00
#
_symmetry.space_group_name_H-M   'P 1'
#
loop_
_entity.id
_entity.type
_entity.pdbx_description
1 polymer ?
#
loop_
_entity_poly.entity_id
_entity_poly.type
_entity_poly.pdbx_seq_one_letter_code
_entity_poly.pdbx_strand_id
1 'polypeptide(L)'
;MQNEFKHEMGNAPNSEFVIDPNGKVVIARGWSNPLQLRSDLAGLVGEVNPATRIDDIDVRFTPPPLGAPTGLVPRVQTSSAMRPLVSRPQLSVTLDSDPHYIKLRAETDSEFWDTGIGLLYLGFHMDPVHRVHWNNLAAPVEYEIETIDGISISAKHGRAGKFDHPSDMDPREFLLGIEWDKSIADWDHAKELPIRITVRYFACSDDDGWCKPFTHKYDIFLQVDRDGGGATRRWRNRN
;
A
#
# COMPACT_ATOMS: atom_id res chain seq x y z
N MET A 1 8.63 5.38 -0.14
CA MET A 1 10.00 5.06 -0.62
C MET A 1 9.98 5.24 -2.12
N GLN A 2 10.70 6.23 -2.64
CA GLN A 2 10.85 6.38 -4.09
C GLN A 2 11.75 5.24 -4.57
N ASN A 3 11.25 4.42 -5.47
CA ASN A 3 12.00 3.33 -6.04
C ASN A 3 12.79 3.87 -7.25
N GLU A 4 13.94 4.48 -6.99
CA GLU A 4 14.80 5.08 -8.02
C GLU A 4 15.18 4.04 -9.09
N PHE A 5 15.50 2.82 -8.65
CA PHE A 5 15.84 1.74 -9.57
C PHE A 5 14.71 1.44 -10.56
N LYS A 6 13.46 1.40 -10.09
CA LYS A 6 12.30 1.20 -10.97
C LYS A 6 12.12 2.35 -11.96
N HIS A 7 12.38 3.59 -11.53
CA HIS A 7 12.25 4.75 -12.41
C HIS A 7 13.35 4.81 -13.46
N GLU A 8 14.56 4.42 -13.11
CA GLU A 8 15.70 4.32 -14.03
C GLU A 8 15.54 3.18 -15.05
N MET A 9 15.05 2.01 -14.57
CA MET A 9 14.94 0.81 -15.40
C MET A 9 13.60 0.68 -16.15
N GLY A 10 12.64 1.58 -15.93
CA GLY A 10 11.34 1.59 -16.61
C GLY A 10 10.15 1.46 -15.66
N ASN A 11 9.08 2.19 -15.95
CA ASN A 11 7.90 2.33 -15.10
C ASN A 11 6.86 1.21 -15.27
N ALA A 12 7.12 0.20 -16.12
CA ALA A 12 6.17 -0.89 -16.32
C ALA A 12 6.19 -1.85 -15.12
N PRO A 13 5.04 -2.32 -14.63
CA PRO A 13 4.95 -3.14 -13.41
C PRO A 13 5.60 -4.52 -13.55
N ASN A 14 5.81 -5.01 -14.77
CA ASN A 14 6.39 -6.31 -15.08
C ASN A 14 7.53 -6.20 -16.09
N SER A 15 8.40 -5.20 -15.93
CA SER A 15 9.60 -5.08 -16.77
C SER A 15 10.52 -6.29 -16.60
N GLU A 16 11.12 -6.72 -17.68
CA GLU A 16 12.05 -7.87 -17.72
C GLU A 16 13.41 -7.39 -18.18
N PHE A 17 14.46 -7.76 -17.44
CA PHE A 17 15.84 -7.46 -17.76
C PHE A 17 16.69 -8.72 -17.66
N VAL A 18 17.54 -8.97 -18.63
CA VAL A 18 18.60 -9.98 -18.56
C VAL A 18 19.94 -9.25 -18.47
N ILE A 19 20.70 -9.57 -17.44
CA ILE A 19 22.00 -8.96 -17.17
C ILE A 19 23.06 -10.03 -17.38
N ASP A 20 24.09 -9.73 -18.17
CA ASP A 20 25.20 -10.63 -18.39
C ASP A 20 26.15 -10.71 -17.16
N PRO A 21 27.10 -11.68 -17.12
CA PRO A 21 28.04 -11.79 -16.01
C PRO A 21 28.96 -10.56 -15.81
N ASN A 22 29.02 -9.63 -16.77
CA ASN A 22 29.76 -8.39 -16.68
C ASN A 22 28.94 -7.23 -16.12
N GLY A 23 27.67 -7.50 -15.76
CA GLY A 23 26.76 -6.48 -15.22
C GLY A 23 26.07 -5.62 -16.30
N LYS A 24 26.17 -6.00 -17.57
CA LYS A 24 25.54 -5.28 -18.68
C LYS A 24 24.14 -5.84 -18.97
N VAL A 25 23.14 -4.94 -19.10
CA VAL A 25 21.81 -5.32 -19.57
C VAL A 25 21.88 -5.73 -21.05
N VAL A 26 21.58 -6.98 -21.35
CA VAL A 26 21.58 -7.54 -22.72
C VAL A 26 20.18 -7.67 -23.30
N ILE A 27 19.16 -7.75 -22.45
CA ILE A 27 17.75 -7.69 -22.86
C ILE A 27 17.01 -6.76 -21.91
N ALA A 28 16.15 -5.92 -22.47
CA ALA A 28 15.23 -5.06 -21.71
C ALA A 28 13.85 -5.08 -22.40
N ARG A 29 12.81 -5.44 -21.65
CA ARG A 29 11.42 -5.43 -22.10
C ARG A 29 10.53 -4.69 -21.11
N GLY A 30 9.62 -3.89 -21.62
CA GLY A 30 8.62 -3.20 -20.78
C GLY A 30 7.57 -4.15 -20.18
N TRP A 31 7.49 -5.39 -20.69
CA TRP A 31 6.59 -6.44 -20.17
C TRP A 31 7.25 -7.79 -20.28
N SER A 32 7.22 -8.57 -19.18
CA SER A 32 7.80 -9.92 -19.16
C SER A 32 7.01 -10.89 -20.04
N ASN A 33 7.75 -11.67 -20.82
CA ASN A 33 7.24 -12.75 -21.65
C ASN A 33 8.05 -14.03 -21.35
N PRO A 34 7.56 -14.94 -20.48
CA PRO A 34 8.30 -16.12 -20.06
C PRO A 34 8.69 -17.06 -21.21
N LEU A 35 7.86 -17.16 -22.25
CA LEU A 35 8.16 -18.02 -23.40
C LEU A 35 9.32 -17.42 -24.22
N GLN A 36 9.27 -16.11 -24.47
CA GLN A 36 10.32 -15.42 -25.19
C GLN A 36 11.63 -15.42 -24.39
N LEU A 37 11.52 -15.17 -23.05
CA LEU A 37 12.69 -15.22 -22.15
C LEU A 37 13.39 -16.56 -22.22
N ARG A 38 12.65 -17.67 -22.20
CA ARG A 38 13.22 -19.02 -22.32
C ARG A 38 14.00 -19.19 -23.64
N SER A 39 13.43 -18.72 -24.74
CA SER A 39 14.10 -18.78 -26.05
C SER A 39 15.37 -17.94 -26.10
N ASP A 40 15.33 -16.72 -25.52
CA ASP A 40 16.47 -15.82 -25.52
C ASP A 40 17.60 -16.34 -24.61
N LEU A 41 17.25 -16.90 -23.45
CA LEU A 41 18.22 -17.51 -22.54
C LEU A 41 18.90 -18.71 -23.21
N ALA A 42 18.14 -19.54 -23.91
CA ALA A 42 18.74 -20.66 -24.70
C ALA A 42 19.74 -20.16 -25.75
N GLY A 43 19.43 -19.00 -26.38
CA GLY A 43 20.36 -18.36 -27.32
C GLY A 43 21.61 -17.77 -26.67
N LEU A 44 21.51 -17.27 -25.43
CA LEU A 44 22.62 -16.63 -24.70
C LEU A 44 23.57 -17.64 -24.02
N VAL A 45 23.01 -18.68 -23.38
CA VAL A 45 23.78 -19.62 -22.54
C VAL A 45 23.74 -21.04 -23.02
N GLY A 46 23.05 -21.32 -24.14
CA GLY A 46 22.82 -22.65 -24.66
C GLY A 46 21.59 -23.34 -24.05
N GLU A 47 21.17 -24.42 -24.67
CA GLU A 47 20.03 -25.20 -24.18
C GLU A 47 20.39 -25.97 -22.90
N VAL A 48 19.46 -25.90 -21.92
CA VAL A 48 19.56 -26.74 -20.72
C VAL A 48 19.02 -28.14 -21.06
N ASN A 49 19.87 -29.14 -20.96
CA ASN A 49 19.48 -30.51 -21.23
C ASN A 49 19.97 -31.44 -20.08
N PRO A 50 19.12 -32.20 -19.41
CA PRO A 50 17.66 -32.20 -19.62
C PRO A 50 16.99 -30.97 -19.09
N ALA A 51 15.92 -30.49 -19.77
CA ALA A 51 15.07 -29.43 -19.24
C ALA A 51 14.40 -29.91 -17.95
N THR A 52 14.40 -29.06 -16.93
CA THR A 52 13.68 -29.34 -15.68
C THR A 52 12.18 -29.51 -15.97
N ARG A 53 11.61 -30.63 -15.58
CA ARG A 53 10.17 -30.89 -15.72
C ARG A 53 9.44 -30.41 -14.47
N ILE A 54 8.16 -30.09 -14.62
CA ILE A 54 7.34 -29.65 -13.48
C ILE A 54 7.27 -30.72 -12.38
N ASP A 55 7.35 -32.01 -12.78
CA ASP A 55 7.36 -33.16 -11.87
C ASP A 55 8.66 -33.29 -11.07
N ASP A 56 9.75 -32.66 -11.55
CA ASP A 56 11.05 -32.64 -10.88
C ASP A 56 11.16 -31.52 -9.82
N ILE A 57 10.14 -30.67 -9.74
CA ILE A 57 10.07 -29.53 -8.81
C ILE A 57 9.04 -29.86 -7.74
N ASP A 58 9.47 -29.94 -6.48
CA ASP A 58 8.53 -30.07 -5.34
C ASP A 58 7.72 -28.79 -5.15
N VAL A 59 6.76 -28.55 -6.06
CA VAL A 59 5.82 -27.43 -5.95
C VAL A 59 4.69 -27.85 -5.04
N ARG A 60 4.77 -27.45 -3.78
CA ARG A 60 3.67 -27.61 -2.85
C ARG A 60 2.63 -26.53 -3.11
N PHE A 61 1.55 -26.92 -3.74
CA PHE A 61 0.35 -26.08 -3.80
C PHE A 61 -0.32 -26.10 -2.42
N THR A 62 -0.02 -25.10 -1.62
CA THR A 62 -0.86 -24.81 -0.45
C THR A 62 -2.00 -23.94 -0.96
N PRO A 63 -3.26 -24.41 -0.95
CA PRO A 63 -4.36 -23.53 -1.29
C PRO A 63 -4.33 -22.31 -0.38
N PRO A 64 -4.64 -21.11 -0.91
CA PRO A 64 -4.74 -19.94 -0.05
C PRO A 64 -5.71 -20.29 1.09
N PRO A 65 -5.41 -19.91 2.34
CA PRO A 65 -6.34 -20.11 3.44
C PRO A 65 -7.66 -19.43 3.08
N LEU A 66 -8.75 -20.00 3.53
CA LEU A 66 -10.06 -19.33 3.48
C LEU A 66 -9.90 -18.05 4.29
N GLY A 67 -9.69 -16.94 3.59
CA GLY A 67 -9.56 -15.63 4.21
C GLY A 67 -10.88 -15.22 4.87
N ALA A 68 -10.82 -14.33 5.84
CA ALA A 68 -12.02 -13.69 6.35
C ALA A 68 -12.80 -13.01 5.20
N PRO A 69 -14.12 -12.87 5.31
CA PRO A 69 -14.95 -12.35 4.24
C PRO A 69 -14.56 -10.92 3.85
N THR A 70 -14.90 -10.56 2.61
CA THR A 70 -14.73 -9.22 2.03
C THR A 70 -16.02 -8.73 1.42
N GLY A 71 -16.14 -7.41 1.16
CA GLY A 71 -17.34 -6.82 0.56
C GLY A 71 -18.48 -6.56 1.55
N LEU A 72 -18.20 -6.60 2.84
CA LEU A 72 -19.16 -6.39 3.92
C LEU A 72 -19.23 -4.92 4.37
N VAL A 73 -18.13 -4.19 4.23
CA VAL A 73 -18.03 -2.80 4.66
C VAL A 73 -18.19 -1.87 3.47
N PRO A 74 -19.14 -0.92 3.51
CA PRO A 74 -19.31 0.05 2.45
C PRO A 74 -18.02 0.85 2.21
N ARG A 75 -17.67 1.00 0.93
CA ARG A 75 -16.49 1.77 0.53
C ARG A 75 -16.80 3.27 0.50
N VAL A 76 -15.83 4.07 0.93
CA VAL A 76 -15.91 5.53 0.77
C VAL A 76 -15.92 5.89 -0.71
N GLN A 77 -16.89 6.71 -1.11
CA GLN A 77 -16.98 7.20 -2.48
C GLN A 77 -16.21 8.52 -2.60
N THR A 78 -15.27 8.56 -3.52
CA THR A 78 -14.53 9.79 -3.87
C THR A 78 -14.95 10.26 -5.26
N SER A 79 -15.33 11.53 -5.39
CA SER A 79 -15.85 12.09 -6.65
C SER A 79 -14.78 12.51 -7.64
N SER A 80 -13.56 12.77 -7.18
CA SER A 80 -12.46 13.30 -7.97
C SER A 80 -11.31 12.30 -8.11
N ALA A 81 -10.40 12.58 -9.04
CA ALA A 81 -9.17 11.81 -9.16
C ALA A 81 -8.29 12.06 -7.93
N MET A 82 -8.26 11.08 -7.03
CA MET A 82 -7.37 11.11 -5.88
C MET A 82 -5.93 10.82 -6.33
N ARG A 83 -4.97 11.50 -5.72
CA ARG A 83 -3.53 11.33 -5.94
C ARG A 83 -2.92 10.70 -4.68
N PRO A 84 -2.23 9.57 -4.80
CA PRO A 84 -1.60 8.93 -3.65
C PRO A 84 -0.49 9.80 -3.08
N LEU A 85 -0.41 9.81 -1.75
CA LEU A 85 0.63 10.47 -0.99
C LEU A 85 1.70 9.49 -0.55
N VAL A 86 2.93 9.97 -0.42
CA VAL A 86 4.00 9.19 0.19
C VAL A 86 3.65 8.91 1.65
N SER A 87 3.48 7.64 2.00
CA SER A 87 3.26 7.18 3.36
C SER A 87 4.35 6.20 3.78
N ARG A 88 4.82 6.31 5.03
CA ARG A 88 5.87 5.45 5.58
C ARG A 88 5.46 4.94 6.96
N PRO A 89 5.54 3.64 7.23
CA PRO A 89 5.40 3.13 8.58
C PRO A 89 6.60 3.62 9.43
N GLN A 90 6.33 4.04 10.67
CA GLN A 90 7.37 4.27 11.64
C GLN A 90 7.78 2.92 12.23
N LEU A 91 8.93 2.42 11.80
CA LEU A 91 9.45 1.15 12.29
C LEU A 91 10.03 1.35 13.70
N SER A 92 9.64 0.49 14.64
CA SER A 92 10.30 0.39 15.93
C SER A 92 11.69 -0.23 15.74
N VAL A 93 12.70 0.32 16.41
CA VAL A 93 14.09 -0.16 16.31
C VAL A 93 14.33 -1.43 17.14
N THR A 94 13.30 -1.89 17.89
CA THR A 94 13.41 -3.09 18.74
C THR A 94 13.16 -4.35 17.92
N LEU A 95 14.00 -5.37 18.12
CA LEU A 95 13.91 -6.68 17.45
C LEU A 95 12.60 -7.44 17.72
N ASP A 96 11.85 -7.05 18.75
CA ASP A 96 10.60 -7.68 19.18
C ASP A 96 9.35 -6.86 18.79
N SER A 97 9.46 -5.94 17.83
CA SER A 97 8.28 -5.17 17.39
C SER A 97 7.37 -6.01 16.52
N ASP A 98 6.07 -5.98 16.84
CA ASP A 98 5.05 -6.61 15.98
C ASP A 98 5.13 -6.07 14.55
N PRO A 99 4.91 -6.93 13.54
CA PRO A 99 4.80 -6.49 12.15
C PRO A 99 3.67 -5.49 11.96
N HIS A 100 3.78 -4.64 10.96
CA HIS A 100 2.67 -3.79 10.55
C HIS A 100 1.65 -4.63 9.78
N TYR A 101 0.64 -5.13 10.48
CA TYR A 101 -0.42 -5.96 9.90
C TYR A 101 -1.38 -5.18 9.00
N ILE A 102 -1.30 -3.86 9.02
CA ILE A 102 -2.08 -2.98 8.13
C ILE A 102 -1.16 -2.11 7.30
N LYS A 103 -1.64 -1.72 6.13
CA LYS A 103 -1.04 -0.71 5.26
C LYS A 103 -1.91 0.52 5.25
N LEU A 104 -1.31 1.68 5.45
CA LEU A 104 -1.99 2.96 5.28
C LEU A 104 -1.86 3.41 3.83
N ARG A 105 -3.02 3.70 3.22
CA ARG A 105 -3.13 4.43 1.97
C ARG A 105 -3.67 5.82 2.27
N ALA A 106 -2.90 6.83 1.92
CA ALA A 106 -3.30 8.22 2.01
C ALA A 106 -3.35 8.83 0.61
N GLU A 107 -4.39 9.62 0.32
CA GLU A 107 -4.57 10.30 -0.96
C GLU A 107 -5.18 11.68 -0.74
N THR A 108 -4.85 12.64 -1.60
CA THR A 108 -5.57 13.91 -1.70
C THR A 108 -6.20 14.06 -3.08
N ASP A 109 -7.26 14.86 -3.16
CA ASP A 109 -7.85 15.20 -4.46
C ASP A 109 -7.01 16.24 -5.21
N SER A 110 -7.36 16.47 -6.47
CA SER A 110 -6.66 17.47 -7.28
C SER A 110 -6.91 18.89 -6.81
N GLU A 111 -8.04 19.16 -6.18
CA GLU A 111 -8.42 20.49 -5.70
C GLU A 111 -7.45 20.99 -4.61
N PHE A 112 -7.04 20.11 -3.71
CA PHE A 112 -6.02 20.44 -2.72
C PHE A 112 -4.71 20.95 -3.35
N TRP A 113 -4.26 20.32 -4.44
CA TRP A 113 -3.02 20.72 -5.11
C TRP A 113 -3.12 22.08 -5.81
N ASP A 114 -4.32 22.42 -6.30
CA ASP A 114 -4.57 23.65 -7.03
C ASP A 114 -4.85 24.82 -6.10
N THR A 115 -5.65 24.62 -5.06
CA THR A 115 -6.16 25.69 -4.20
C THR A 115 -5.56 25.70 -2.80
N GLY A 116 -5.07 24.57 -2.30
CA GLY A 116 -4.68 24.35 -0.91
C GLY A 116 -5.83 23.83 -0.04
N ILE A 117 -7.04 23.69 -0.58
CA ILE A 117 -8.23 23.18 0.13
C ILE A 117 -8.74 21.96 -0.63
N GLY A 118 -9.01 20.87 0.07
CA GLY A 118 -9.49 19.65 -0.58
C GLY A 118 -9.81 18.53 0.39
N LEU A 119 -9.74 17.31 -0.11
CA LEU A 119 -10.05 16.09 0.63
C LEU A 119 -8.80 15.25 0.86
N LEU A 120 -8.67 14.73 2.07
CA LEU A 120 -7.70 13.72 2.47
C LEU A 120 -8.45 12.39 2.68
N TYR A 121 -8.10 11.40 1.89
CA TYR A 121 -8.54 10.03 2.09
C TYR A 121 -7.49 9.26 2.90
N LEU A 122 -7.97 8.52 3.90
CA LEU A 122 -7.18 7.55 4.67
C LEU A 122 -7.84 6.18 4.57
N GLY A 123 -7.11 5.19 4.08
CA GLY A 123 -7.55 3.81 4.00
C GLY A 123 -6.58 2.90 4.75
N PHE A 124 -7.07 2.23 5.79
CA PHE A 124 -6.34 1.20 6.53
C PHE A 124 -6.72 -0.17 5.98
N HIS A 125 -5.77 -0.83 5.34
CA HIS A 125 -5.95 -2.11 4.66
C HIS A 125 -5.21 -3.21 5.41
N MET A 126 -5.86 -4.34 5.69
CA MET A 126 -5.15 -5.53 6.15
C MET A 126 -4.11 -5.95 5.11
N ASP A 127 -2.89 -6.26 5.57
CA ASP A 127 -1.85 -6.78 4.69
C ASP A 127 -2.07 -8.29 4.47
N PRO A 128 -2.40 -8.71 3.25
CA PRO A 128 -2.70 -10.12 2.96
C PRO A 128 -1.50 -11.06 3.19
N VAL A 129 -0.27 -10.52 3.24
CA VAL A 129 0.94 -11.31 3.51
C VAL A 129 0.91 -11.93 4.89
N HIS A 130 0.31 -11.26 5.87
CA HIS A 130 0.27 -11.71 7.26
C HIS A 130 -0.91 -12.62 7.59
N ARG A 131 -1.86 -12.83 6.67
CA ARG A 131 -3.04 -13.67 6.86
C ARG A 131 -3.85 -13.33 8.11
N VAL A 132 -4.00 -12.06 8.39
CA VAL A 132 -4.75 -11.51 9.52
C VAL A 132 -6.02 -10.82 9.04
N HIS A 133 -6.99 -10.70 9.92
CA HIS A 133 -8.25 -10.03 9.67
C HIS A 133 -8.62 -9.09 10.83
N TRP A 134 -9.60 -8.21 10.61
CA TRP A 134 -10.15 -7.36 11.66
C TRP A 134 -10.92 -8.20 12.67
N ASN A 135 -10.83 -7.82 13.97
CA ASN A 135 -11.71 -8.32 15.01
C ASN A 135 -12.84 -7.31 15.26
N ASN A 136 -14.01 -7.56 14.67
CA ASN A 136 -15.16 -6.66 14.82
C ASN A 136 -15.88 -6.80 16.15
N LEU A 137 -15.58 -7.83 16.95
CA LEU A 137 -16.11 -8.01 18.30
C LEU A 137 -15.37 -7.13 19.32
N ALA A 138 -14.18 -6.64 18.95
CA ALA A 138 -13.37 -5.73 19.76
C ALA A 138 -13.69 -4.25 19.45
N ALA A 139 -12.88 -3.34 20.00
CA ALA A 139 -12.99 -1.92 19.67
C ALA A 139 -12.68 -1.69 18.18
N PRO A 140 -13.48 -0.87 17.48
CA PRO A 140 -13.20 -0.50 16.08
C PRO A 140 -11.85 0.18 15.92
N VAL A 141 -11.38 0.22 14.66
CA VAL A 141 -10.19 1.00 14.30
C VAL A 141 -10.36 2.47 14.68
N GLU A 142 -9.37 3.01 15.37
CA GLU A 142 -9.27 4.41 15.75
C GLU A 142 -7.99 5.02 15.19
N TYR A 143 -8.08 6.26 14.73
CA TYR A 143 -6.91 7.02 14.34
C TYR A 143 -6.80 8.35 15.09
N GLU A 144 -5.58 8.84 15.21
CA GLU A 144 -5.22 10.14 15.72
C GLU A 144 -4.19 10.78 14.79
N ILE A 145 -4.39 12.06 14.45
CA ILE A 145 -3.54 12.80 13.50
C ILE A 145 -2.87 13.97 14.22
N GLU A 146 -1.55 14.02 14.11
CA GLU A 146 -0.74 15.18 14.46
C GLU A 146 -0.39 15.93 13.17
N THR A 147 -0.91 17.15 13.02
CA THR A 147 -0.63 17.99 11.87
C THR A 147 0.62 18.83 12.09
N ILE A 148 1.17 19.32 11.00
CA ILE A 148 2.25 20.32 10.98
C ILE A 148 1.66 21.73 10.92
N ASP A 149 2.48 22.74 11.21
CA ASP A 149 2.08 24.14 11.11
C ASP A 149 1.61 24.47 9.69
N GLY A 150 0.53 25.26 9.59
CA GLY A 150 -0.09 25.63 8.33
C GLY A 150 -0.96 24.54 7.68
N ILE A 151 -1.03 23.33 8.22
CA ILE A 151 -1.93 22.28 7.75
C ILE A 151 -3.03 22.04 8.78
N SER A 152 -4.27 22.16 8.36
CA SER A 152 -5.44 21.79 9.16
C SER A 152 -6.19 20.61 8.54
N ILE A 153 -6.76 19.77 9.41
CA ILE A 153 -7.56 18.61 9.03
C ILE A 153 -8.86 18.64 9.82
N SER A 154 -9.98 18.41 9.14
CA SER A 154 -11.33 18.58 9.69
C SER A 154 -11.62 17.69 10.91
N ALA A 155 -10.96 16.53 11.02
CA ALA A 155 -11.08 15.64 12.17
C ALA A 155 -9.71 14.99 12.47
N LYS A 156 -9.09 15.45 13.56
CA LYS A 156 -7.79 14.89 14.03
C LYS A 156 -7.92 13.54 14.73
N HIS A 157 -9.13 13.12 15.06
CA HIS A 157 -9.45 11.82 15.65
C HIS A 157 -10.65 11.23 14.93
N GLY A 158 -10.65 9.93 14.75
CA GLY A 158 -11.79 9.24 14.18
C GLY A 158 -11.82 7.77 14.56
N ARG A 159 -12.99 7.19 14.40
CA ARG A 159 -13.26 5.79 14.68
C ARG A 159 -14.09 5.20 13.55
N ALA A 160 -13.74 3.98 13.13
CA ALA A 160 -14.56 3.22 12.17
C ALA A 160 -15.91 2.82 12.77
N GLY A 161 -16.90 2.61 11.92
CA GLY A 161 -18.19 2.05 12.32
C GLY A 161 -18.05 0.65 12.94
N LYS A 162 -19.06 0.23 13.68
CA LYS A 162 -19.22 -1.17 14.09
C LYS A 162 -19.90 -1.94 12.99
N PHE A 163 -19.51 -3.20 12.82
CA PHE A 163 -20.04 -4.11 11.82
C PHE A 163 -20.55 -5.38 12.49
N ASP A 164 -21.67 -5.93 12.00
CA ASP A 164 -22.34 -7.07 12.62
C ASP A 164 -21.62 -8.42 12.37
N HIS A 165 -20.67 -8.46 11.45
CA HIS A 165 -19.87 -9.64 11.20
C HIS A 165 -18.69 -9.73 12.19
N PRO A 166 -18.37 -10.91 12.73
CA PRO A 166 -17.30 -11.05 13.73
C PRO A 166 -15.92 -10.72 13.18
N SER A 167 -15.69 -10.92 11.88
CA SER A 167 -14.42 -10.65 11.21
C SER A 167 -14.62 -10.31 9.74
N ASP A 168 -13.72 -9.52 9.17
CA ASP A 168 -13.61 -9.22 7.73
C ASP A 168 -12.22 -8.72 7.37
N MET A 169 -11.95 -8.53 6.05
CA MET A 169 -10.72 -7.95 5.53
C MET A 169 -10.94 -6.64 4.79
N ASP A 170 -12.14 -6.07 4.83
CA ASP A 170 -12.43 -4.83 4.14
C ASP A 170 -11.65 -3.65 4.74
N PRO A 171 -11.21 -2.70 3.94
CA PRO A 171 -10.49 -1.55 4.47
C PRO A 171 -11.38 -0.68 5.37
N ARG A 172 -10.75 -0.03 6.35
CA ARG A 172 -11.37 1.02 7.16
C ARG A 172 -10.98 2.36 6.55
N GLU A 173 -11.96 3.07 6.00
CA GLU A 173 -11.75 4.23 5.17
C GLU A 173 -12.36 5.49 5.79
N PHE A 174 -11.65 6.61 5.64
CA PHE A 174 -12.07 7.92 6.13
C PHE A 174 -11.81 8.96 5.06
N LEU A 175 -12.74 9.92 4.92
CA LEU A 175 -12.62 11.06 4.04
C LEU A 175 -12.72 12.32 4.87
N LEU A 176 -11.68 13.14 4.87
CA LEU A 176 -11.48 14.29 5.73
C LEU A 176 -11.26 15.54 4.87
N GLY A 177 -11.66 16.70 5.36
CA GLY A 177 -11.20 17.96 4.77
C GLY A 177 -9.76 18.22 5.16
N ILE A 178 -8.96 18.71 4.22
CA ILE A 178 -7.61 19.20 4.45
C ILE A 178 -7.45 20.61 3.88
N GLU A 179 -6.76 21.46 4.61
CA GLU A 179 -6.50 22.83 4.22
C GLU A 179 -5.04 23.20 4.52
N TRP A 180 -4.42 23.89 3.59
CA TRP A 180 -3.10 24.47 3.71
C TRP A 180 -3.18 25.98 3.76
N ASP A 181 -2.81 26.55 4.91
CA ASP A 181 -2.69 28.00 5.09
C ASP A 181 -1.32 28.49 4.58
N LYS A 182 -1.33 29.06 3.38
CA LYS A 182 -0.14 29.60 2.70
C LYS A 182 0.52 30.77 3.45
N SER A 183 -0.21 31.41 4.39
CA SER A 183 0.32 32.52 5.19
C SER A 183 1.18 32.04 6.36
N ILE A 184 0.98 30.79 6.80
CA ILE A 184 1.66 30.22 7.96
C ILE A 184 2.88 29.39 7.55
N ALA A 185 2.75 28.60 6.49
CA ALA A 185 3.81 27.69 6.06
C ALA A 185 4.04 27.76 4.55
N ASP A 186 5.31 27.85 4.16
CA ASP A 186 5.73 27.68 2.79
C ASP A 186 5.56 26.21 2.35
N TRP A 187 5.14 26.01 1.10
CA TRP A 187 4.89 24.68 0.56
C TRP A 187 6.13 23.78 0.56
N ASP A 188 7.28 24.35 0.20
CA ASP A 188 8.52 23.60 0.11
C ASP A 188 8.95 23.06 1.49
N HIS A 189 8.64 23.79 2.56
CA HIS A 189 8.84 23.33 3.92
C HIS A 189 7.76 22.33 4.35
N ALA A 190 6.49 22.63 4.10
CA ALA A 190 5.36 21.79 4.53
C ALA A 190 5.42 20.38 3.92
N LYS A 191 5.85 20.23 2.66
CA LYS A 191 5.94 18.93 1.98
C LYS A 191 7.05 18.03 2.54
N GLU A 192 8.05 18.58 3.25
CA GLU A 192 9.15 17.82 3.85
C GLU A 192 8.84 17.31 5.25
N LEU A 193 7.86 17.93 5.91
CA LEU A 193 7.46 17.54 7.26
C LEU A 193 6.35 16.48 7.22
N PRO A 194 6.39 15.47 8.10
CA PRO A 194 5.37 14.45 8.12
C PRO A 194 4.12 14.88 8.91
N ILE A 195 2.95 14.62 8.34
CA ILE A 195 1.71 14.48 9.09
C ILE A 195 1.75 13.11 9.73
N ARG A 196 1.70 13.02 11.06
CA ARG A 196 1.81 11.76 11.79
C ARG A 196 0.44 11.18 12.08
N ILE A 197 0.29 9.89 11.83
CA ILE A 197 -0.94 9.15 12.11
C ILE A 197 -0.62 8.03 13.08
N THR A 198 -1.30 8.02 14.22
CA THR A 198 -1.35 6.87 15.11
C THR A 198 -2.64 6.13 14.86
N VAL A 199 -2.58 4.83 14.59
CA VAL A 199 -3.74 3.97 14.43
C VAL A 199 -3.74 2.87 15.49
N ARG A 200 -4.91 2.66 16.11
CA ARG A 200 -5.16 1.59 17.10
C ARG A 200 -6.22 0.66 16.54
N TYR A 201 -5.97 -0.63 16.61
CA TYR A 201 -6.86 -1.62 16.03
C TYR A 201 -6.68 -3.00 16.67
N PHE A 202 -7.61 -3.89 16.40
CA PHE A 202 -7.53 -5.30 16.78
C PHE A 202 -7.42 -6.16 15.52
N ALA A 203 -6.46 -7.06 15.49
CA ALA A 203 -6.30 -8.06 14.45
C ALA A 203 -6.25 -9.47 15.06
N CYS A 204 -6.69 -10.44 14.26
CA CYS A 204 -6.62 -11.86 14.60
C CYS A 204 -5.89 -12.62 13.50
N SER A 205 -5.14 -13.64 13.89
CA SER A 205 -4.62 -14.70 13.02
C SER A 205 -5.31 -16.00 13.41
N ASP A 206 -6.08 -16.59 12.48
CA ASP A 206 -6.70 -17.90 12.70
C ASP A 206 -5.63 -19.01 12.66
N ASP A 207 -4.61 -18.84 11.83
CA ASP A 207 -3.51 -19.81 11.67
C ASP A 207 -2.70 -19.95 12.98
N ASP A 208 -2.45 -18.82 13.65
CA ASP A 208 -1.64 -18.76 14.88
C ASP A 208 -2.49 -18.73 16.16
N GLY A 209 -3.82 -18.66 16.06
CA GLY A 209 -4.78 -18.72 17.14
C GLY A 209 -4.72 -17.52 18.11
N TRP A 210 -4.45 -16.32 17.62
CA TRP A 210 -4.40 -15.12 18.45
C TRP A 210 -5.29 -13.98 17.93
N CYS A 211 -5.78 -13.16 18.88
CA CYS A 211 -6.41 -11.87 18.66
C CYS A 211 -5.77 -10.84 19.58
N LYS A 212 -5.21 -9.76 19.04
CA LYS A 212 -4.45 -8.79 19.83
C LYS A 212 -4.75 -7.35 19.42
N PRO A 213 -4.63 -6.38 20.36
CA PRO A 213 -4.60 -4.97 20.06
C PRO A 213 -3.22 -4.56 19.49
N PHE A 214 -3.25 -3.65 18.52
CA PHE A 214 -2.04 -3.07 17.94
C PHE A 214 -2.14 -1.55 17.90
N THR A 215 -0.98 -0.91 18.02
CA THR A 215 -0.82 0.54 17.80
C THR A 215 0.35 0.74 16.87
N HIS A 216 0.06 1.27 15.69
CA HIS A 216 1.09 1.58 14.70
C HIS A 216 1.07 3.06 14.34
N LYS A 217 2.21 3.56 13.91
CA LYS A 217 2.40 4.95 13.51
C LYS A 217 2.86 5.02 12.06
N TYR A 218 2.38 6.04 11.37
CA TYR A 218 2.71 6.33 9.99
C TYR A 218 3.04 7.81 9.83
N ASP A 219 4.01 8.09 8.98
CA ASP A 219 4.33 9.42 8.49
C ASP A 219 3.77 9.57 7.08
N ILE A 220 2.93 10.59 6.86
CA ILE A 220 2.43 10.97 5.53
C ILE A 220 3.09 12.27 5.14
N PHE A 221 3.64 12.30 3.93
CA PHE A 221 4.22 13.49 3.33
C PHE A 221 3.29 14.03 2.25
N LEU A 222 3.12 15.36 2.19
CA LEU A 222 2.35 16.02 1.13
C LEU A 222 3.13 16.02 -0.20
N GLN A 223 3.47 14.82 -0.64
CA GLN A 223 4.20 14.53 -1.87
C GLN A 223 3.46 13.41 -2.61
N VAL A 224 3.28 13.59 -3.93
CA VAL A 224 2.64 12.54 -4.74
C VAL A 224 3.54 11.31 -4.79
N ASP A 225 3.01 10.18 -4.37
CA ASP A 225 3.68 8.89 -4.52
C ASP A 225 3.52 8.40 -5.97
N ARG A 226 4.61 8.45 -6.72
CA ARG A 226 4.65 8.00 -8.12
C ARG A 226 4.56 6.48 -8.26
N ASP A 227 4.89 5.75 -7.22
CA ASP A 227 4.84 4.28 -7.17
C ASP A 227 3.51 3.74 -6.63
N GLY A 228 2.78 4.56 -5.89
CA GLY A 228 1.61 4.15 -5.10
C GLY A 228 0.28 4.07 -5.81
N GLY A 229 0.12 4.37 -7.07
CA GLY A 229 -1.23 4.65 -7.55
C GLY A 229 -1.67 4.14 -8.92
N GLY A 230 -0.85 3.41 -9.63
CA GLY A 230 -1.16 3.01 -11.01
C GLY A 230 -2.36 2.06 -11.18
N ALA A 231 -2.69 1.28 -10.17
CA ALA A 231 -3.73 0.26 -10.25
C ALA A 231 -5.17 0.80 -10.15
N THR A 232 -5.39 1.85 -9.37
CA THR A 232 -6.75 2.36 -9.09
C THR A 232 -7.38 3.12 -10.25
N ARG A 233 -6.56 3.77 -11.07
CA ARG A 233 -7.05 4.53 -12.25
C ARG A 233 -7.66 3.64 -13.33
N ARG A 234 -7.19 2.39 -13.47
CA ARG A 234 -7.69 1.44 -14.49
C ARG A 234 -8.97 0.72 -14.07
N TRP A 235 -9.21 0.54 -12.79
CA TRP A 235 -10.40 -0.17 -12.30
C TRP A 235 -11.65 0.72 -12.24
N ARG A 236 -11.50 2.04 -12.02
CA ARG A 236 -12.64 2.98 -11.97
C ARG A 236 -13.29 3.28 -13.34
N ASN A 237 -12.58 3.04 -14.45
CA ASN A 237 -13.08 3.33 -15.81
C ASN A 237 -13.59 2.07 -16.55
N ARG A 238 -13.90 0.99 -15.85
CA ARG A 238 -14.39 -0.25 -16.45
C ARG A 238 -15.81 -0.65 -15.97
N ASN A 239 -16.64 0.34 -15.69
CA ASN A 239 -18.10 0.14 -15.58
C ASN A 239 -18.80 1.00 -16.61
#